data_a20bf9a11b9a1c96c8e645b752df16cb
#
_entry.id   a20bf9a11b9a1c96c8e645b752df16cb
#
_cell.length_a   1.000
_cell.length_b   1.000
_cell.length_c   1.000
_cell.angle_alpha   90.00
_cell.angle_beta   90.00
_cell.angle_gamma   90.00
#
_symmetry.space_group_name_H-M   'P 1'
#
loop_
_entity.id
_entity.type
_entity.pdbx_description
1 polymer ?
#
loop_
_entity_poly.entity_id
_entity_poly.type
_entity_poly.pdbx_seq_one_letter_code
_entity_poly.pdbx_strand_id
1 'polypeptide(L)'
;KESLMLQLFGGVARLNPDGTRNRGDIHILLMGDPGVAKSQLLDYMSKISPRGQFTSGQSASAAGLTAAAVQDSAADGRWTLEAGALVLADLGLASIDEFDKMNEADRSSMHEAMEQQTISISKAGINASLRTRCAVLAAANPKSGRFEPVSDTPFTAQINLAPPLISRFDIIWFNVPAMILP
;
A
#
# COMPACT_ATOMS: atom_id res chain seq x y z
N LYS A 1 17.33 -3.58 -5.08
CA LYS A 1 17.06 -5.02 -5.26
C LYS A 1 17.07 -5.75 -3.92
N GLU A 2 18.08 -5.54 -3.09
CA GLU A 2 18.20 -6.18 -1.75
C GLU A 2 16.96 -5.94 -0.88
N SER A 3 16.48 -4.70 -0.79
CA SER A 3 15.28 -4.36 -0.01
C SER A 3 14.03 -5.12 -0.48
N LEU A 4 13.86 -5.29 -1.80
CA LEU A 4 12.74 -6.05 -2.36
C LEU A 4 12.87 -7.56 -2.06
N MET A 5 14.09 -8.09 -2.05
CA MET A 5 14.33 -9.47 -1.61
C MET A 5 13.99 -9.63 -0.13
N LEU A 6 14.46 -8.72 0.73
CA LEU A 6 14.13 -8.73 2.15
C LEU A 6 12.62 -8.64 2.38
N GLN A 7 11.91 -7.86 1.59
CA GLN A 7 10.45 -7.75 1.66
C GLN A 7 9.75 -9.08 1.34
N LEU A 8 10.23 -9.83 0.33
CA LEU A 8 9.67 -11.13 -0.02
C LEU A 8 9.83 -12.19 1.08
N PHE A 9 11.01 -12.19 1.74
CA PHE A 9 11.24 -13.10 2.86
C PHE A 9 10.52 -12.64 4.14
N GLY A 10 10.33 -11.33 4.29
CA GLY A 10 9.73 -10.73 5.48
C GLY A 10 10.56 -10.94 6.74
N GLY A 11 10.05 -10.47 7.84
CA GLY A 11 10.55 -10.69 9.18
C GLY A 11 9.66 -11.65 9.97
N VAL A 12 10.07 -11.97 11.19
CA VAL A 12 9.28 -12.80 12.10
C VAL A 12 8.38 -11.92 12.95
N ALA A 13 7.07 -12.14 12.84
CA ALA A 13 6.12 -11.49 13.74
C ALA A 13 6.33 -11.95 15.17
N ARG A 14 6.36 -11.02 16.12
CA ARG A 14 6.57 -11.32 17.55
C ARG A 14 5.35 -10.89 18.36
N LEU A 15 4.93 -11.74 19.27
CA LEU A 15 3.95 -11.41 20.30
C LEU A 15 4.71 -11.00 21.55
N ASN A 16 4.47 -9.80 22.04
CA ASN A 16 5.06 -9.29 23.28
C ASN A 16 4.32 -9.85 24.50
N PRO A 17 4.96 -9.85 25.68
CA PRO A 17 4.33 -10.32 26.93
C PRO A 17 3.08 -9.52 27.32
N ASP A 18 2.95 -8.28 26.87
CA ASP A 18 1.79 -7.41 27.09
C ASP A 18 0.61 -7.68 26.14
N GLY A 19 0.74 -8.69 25.25
CA GLY A 19 -0.26 -9.05 24.26
C GLY A 19 -0.20 -8.22 22.98
N THR A 20 0.68 -7.23 22.87
CA THR A 20 0.89 -6.48 21.63
C THR A 20 1.65 -7.34 20.61
N ARG A 21 1.34 -7.11 19.32
CA ARG A 21 1.98 -7.84 18.22
C ARG A 21 2.85 -6.89 17.40
N ASN A 22 4.13 -7.23 17.26
CA ASN A 22 5.01 -6.61 16.29
C ASN A 22 4.86 -7.35 14.96
N ARG A 23 4.56 -6.62 13.88
CA ARG A 23 4.50 -7.19 12.53
C ARG A 23 5.86 -7.67 12.05
N GLY A 24 5.87 -8.69 11.20
CA GLY A 24 7.04 -9.12 10.45
C GLY A 24 7.06 -8.59 9.01
N ASP A 25 5.95 -8.00 8.54
CA ASP A 25 5.82 -7.52 7.19
C ASP A 25 6.60 -6.22 7.00
N ILE A 26 7.40 -6.13 5.92
CA ILE A 26 8.22 -4.97 5.58
C ILE A 26 7.47 -4.14 4.54
N HIS A 27 7.22 -2.86 4.82
CA HIS A 27 6.59 -1.94 3.90
C HIS A 27 7.62 -1.07 3.20
N ILE A 28 7.58 -1.02 1.86
CA ILE A 28 8.53 -0.27 1.04
C ILE A 28 7.78 0.75 0.17
N LEU A 29 8.28 1.98 0.16
CA LEU A 29 7.81 3.04 -0.72
C LEU A 29 8.90 3.40 -1.74
N LEU A 30 8.55 3.32 -3.02
CA LEU A 30 9.40 3.75 -4.13
C LEU A 30 8.93 5.12 -4.61
N MET A 31 9.73 6.13 -4.40
CA MET A 31 9.47 7.48 -4.86
C MET A 31 10.41 7.84 -6.00
N GLY A 32 9.88 8.45 -7.04
CA GLY A 32 10.73 8.84 -8.16
C GLY A 32 9.95 9.46 -9.31
N ASP A 33 10.68 10.01 -10.25
CA ASP A 33 10.13 10.63 -11.45
C ASP A 33 9.36 9.60 -12.31
N PRO A 34 8.42 10.04 -13.14
CA PRO A 34 7.80 9.18 -14.14
C PRO A 34 8.84 8.54 -15.06
N GLY A 35 8.61 7.29 -15.49
CA GLY A 35 9.48 6.59 -16.42
C GLY A 35 10.70 5.88 -15.82
N VAL A 36 10.91 5.90 -14.50
CA VAL A 36 12.02 5.20 -13.83
C VAL A 36 11.70 3.74 -13.48
N ALA A 37 10.78 3.11 -14.20
CA ALA A 37 10.40 1.70 -14.10
C ALA A 37 9.80 1.25 -12.75
N LYS A 38 9.24 2.15 -11.93
CA LYS A 38 8.59 1.80 -10.65
C LYS A 38 7.46 0.78 -10.84
N SER A 39 6.51 1.07 -11.74
CA SER A 39 5.36 0.22 -12.02
C SER A 39 5.76 -1.17 -12.50
N GLN A 40 6.83 -1.28 -13.29
CA GLN A 40 7.35 -2.57 -13.76
C GLN A 40 7.93 -3.40 -12.61
N LEU A 41 8.60 -2.75 -11.65
CA LEU A 41 9.09 -3.42 -10.45
C LEU A 41 7.94 -3.92 -9.59
N LEU A 42 6.89 -3.13 -9.42
CA LEU A 42 5.69 -3.51 -8.66
C LEU A 42 4.97 -4.71 -9.28
N ASP A 43 4.74 -4.66 -10.60
CA ASP A 43 4.11 -5.75 -11.34
C ASP A 43 4.93 -7.04 -11.25
N TYR A 44 6.25 -6.94 -11.44
CA TYR A 44 7.14 -8.10 -11.29
C TYR A 44 7.09 -8.70 -9.88
N MET A 45 7.15 -7.86 -8.85
CA MET A 45 7.10 -8.31 -7.45
C MET A 45 5.77 -8.98 -7.10
N SER A 46 4.65 -8.47 -7.62
CA SER A 46 3.34 -9.09 -7.41
C SER A 46 3.24 -10.49 -8.06
N LYS A 47 3.90 -10.69 -9.21
CA LYS A 47 3.90 -11.99 -9.91
C LYS A 47 4.74 -13.06 -9.23
N ILE A 48 5.86 -12.69 -8.61
CA ILE A 48 6.75 -13.64 -7.94
C ILE A 48 6.36 -13.89 -6.47
N SER A 49 5.58 -13.00 -5.87
CA SER A 49 5.14 -13.14 -4.48
C SER A 49 3.97 -14.11 -4.36
N PRO A 50 3.97 -15.01 -3.38
CA PRO A 50 2.77 -15.75 -3.02
C PRO A 50 1.65 -14.77 -2.67
N ARG A 51 0.43 -15.00 -3.23
CA ARG A 51 -0.73 -14.11 -3.04
C ARG A 51 -0.44 -12.64 -3.37
N GLY A 52 0.46 -12.38 -4.32
CA GLY A 52 0.76 -11.03 -4.79
C GLY A 52 -0.44 -10.41 -5.49
N GLN A 53 -0.81 -9.19 -5.09
CA GLN A 53 -1.86 -8.40 -5.72
C GLN A 53 -1.26 -7.11 -6.26
N PHE A 54 -1.63 -6.75 -7.48
CA PHE A 54 -1.26 -5.46 -8.09
C PHE A 54 -2.50 -4.59 -8.26
N THR A 55 -2.42 -3.36 -7.83
CA THR A 55 -3.51 -2.38 -7.97
C THR A 55 -2.95 -0.96 -8.15
N SER A 56 -3.80 -0.04 -8.63
CA SER A 56 -3.47 1.38 -8.71
C SER A 56 -4.27 2.17 -7.68
N GLY A 57 -3.63 3.12 -7.02
CA GLY A 57 -4.29 4.04 -6.10
C GLY A 57 -5.33 4.96 -6.78
N GLN A 58 -5.21 5.19 -8.08
CA GLN A 58 -6.15 6.03 -8.83
C GLN A 58 -7.40 5.27 -9.30
N SER A 59 -7.29 3.99 -9.63
CA SER A 59 -8.36 3.17 -10.21
C SER A 59 -9.09 2.30 -9.20
N ALA A 60 -8.89 2.52 -7.92
CA ALA A 60 -9.54 1.76 -6.88
C ALA A 60 -11.06 1.94 -6.98
N SER A 61 -11.75 0.93 -7.48
CA SER A 61 -13.20 0.78 -7.33
C SER A 61 -13.56 0.76 -5.84
N ALA A 62 -14.83 0.89 -5.48
CA ALA A 62 -15.26 0.86 -4.07
C ALA A 62 -14.74 -0.35 -3.27
N ALA A 63 -14.46 -1.49 -3.93
CA ALA A 63 -13.79 -2.66 -3.36
C ALA A 63 -12.26 -2.64 -3.53
N GLY A 64 -11.73 -1.74 -4.36
CA GLY A 64 -10.39 -1.83 -4.95
C GLY A 64 -9.24 -2.13 -4.00
N LEU A 65 -9.03 -1.33 -2.97
CA LEU A 65 -7.96 -1.56 -2.00
C LEU A 65 -8.42 -2.39 -0.80
N THR A 66 -9.62 -2.17 -0.30
CA THR A 66 -10.05 -2.68 1.00
C THR A 66 -11.09 -3.78 0.89
N ALA A 67 -12.35 -3.44 0.91
CA ALA A 67 -13.47 -4.30 0.58
C ALA A 67 -14.74 -3.45 0.42
N ALA A 68 -15.68 -3.92 -0.39
CA ALA A 68 -16.97 -3.28 -0.56
C ALA A 68 -18.12 -4.21 -0.22
N ALA A 69 -19.19 -3.62 0.30
CA ALA A 69 -20.50 -4.27 0.30
C ALA A 69 -21.12 -4.02 -1.07
N VAL A 70 -21.33 -5.09 -1.82
CA VAL A 70 -21.98 -5.08 -3.15
C VAL A 70 -23.28 -5.85 -3.09
N GLN A 71 -24.26 -5.41 -3.88
CA GLN A 71 -25.53 -6.11 -3.96
C GLN A 71 -25.39 -7.22 -5.02
N ASP A 72 -25.56 -8.45 -4.60
CA ASP A 72 -25.51 -9.60 -5.50
C ASP A 72 -26.84 -9.73 -6.26
N SER A 73 -26.80 -9.41 -7.54
CA SER A 73 -27.97 -9.52 -8.42
C SER A 73 -28.40 -10.97 -8.67
N ALA A 74 -27.50 -11.94 -8.44
CA ALA A 74 -27.80 -13.38 -8.61
C ALA A 74 -28.35 -14.02 -7.32
N ALA A 75 -28.21 -13.37 -6.16
CA ALA A 75 -28.64 -13.87 -4.86
C ALA A 75 -29.80 -13.02 -4.26
N ASP A 76 -30.87 -12.80 -5.01
CA ASP A 76 -32.07 -12.07 -4.59
C ASP A 76 -31.81 -10.67 -4.02
N GLY A 77 -30.77 -9.99 -4.51
CA GLY A 77 -30.42 -8.65 -4.08
C GLY A 77 -29.81 -8.57 -2.68
N ARG A 78 -29.29 -9.66 -2.14
CA ARG A 78 -28.61 -9.66 -0.84
C ARG A 78 -27.28 -8.92 -0.94
N TRP A 79 -26.94 -8.23 0.15
CA TRP A 79 -25.63 -7.62 0.28
C TRP A 79 -24.56 -8.67 0.57
N THR A 80 -23.52 -8.68 -0.23
CA THR A 80 -22.33 -9.53 -0.06
C THR A 80 -21.09 -8.67 0.09
N LEU A 81 -20.03 -9.25 0.67
CA LEU A 81 -18.77 -8.58 0.86
C LEU A 81 -17.79 -9.00 -0.23
N GLU A 82 -17.34 -8.05 -1.04
CA GLU A 82 -16.29 -8.26 -2.03
C GLU A 82 -14.94 -7.84 -1.44
N ALA A 83 -13.96 -8.74 -1.46
CA ALA A 83 -12.63 -8.50 -0.92
C ALA A 83 -11.78 -7.69 -1.90
N GLY A 84 -11.15 -6.62 -1.42
CA GLY A 84 -10.19 -5.83 -2.18
C GLY A 84 -8.76 -6.37 -2.14
N ALA A 85 -7.86 -5.67 -2.82
CA ALA A 85 -6.48 -6.11 -3.02
C ALA A 85 -5.72 -6.42 -1.71
N LEU A 86 -5.90 -5.61 -0.66
CA LEU A 86 -5.23 -5.84 0.64
C LEU A 86 -5.70 -7.11 1.34
N VAL A 87 -7.00 -7.41 1.26
CA VAL A 87 -7.58 -8.63 1.85
C VAL A 87 -7.14 -9.87 1.06
N LEU A 88 -7.14 -9.78 -0.28
CA LEU A 88 -6.67 -10.86 -1.14
C LEU A 88 -5.17 -11.14 -0.98
N ALA A 89 -4.39 -10.11 -0.64
CA ALA A 89 -2.95 -10.20 -0.37
C ALA A 89 -2.63 -10.69 1.05
N ASP A 90 -3.60 -11.05 1.89
CA ASP A 90 -3.31 -11.50 3.27
C ASP A 90 -2.26 -12.61 3.29
N LEU A 91 -1.19 -12.44 4.06
CA LEU A 91 0.02 -13.28 4.10
C LEU A 91 0.85 -13.26 2.80
N GLY A 92 0.76 -12.20 2.02
CA GLY A 92 1.48 -12.01 0.77
C GLY A 92 1.94 -10.57 0.57
N LEU A 93 1.87 -10.08 -0.67
CA LEU A 93 2.34 -8.76 -1.08
C LEU A 93 1.23 -7.97 -1.78
N ALA A 94 0.95 -6.77 -1.31
CA ALA A 94 0.14 -5.79 -2.00
C ALA A 94 1.04 -4.76 -2.69
N SER A 95 1.07 -4.76 -4.02
CA SER A 95 1.78 -3.79 -4.86
C SER A 95 0.81 -2.70 -5.29
N ILE A 96 1.04 -1.46 -4.88
CA ILE A 96 0.14 -0.33 -5.13
C ILE A 96 0.88 0.75 -5.93
N ASP A 97 0.51 0.90 -7.18
CA ASP A 97 1.03 1.97 -8.02
C ASP A 97 0.24 3.26 -7.82
N GLU A 98 0.81 4.40 -8.18
CA GLU A 98 0.18 5.72 -8.04
C GLU A 98 -0.39 5.98 -6.62
N PHE A 99 0.37 5.61 -5.61
CA PHE A 99 -0.02 5.71 -4.20
C PHE A 99 -0.35 7.16 -3.77
N ASP A 100 0.28 8.15 -4.41
CA ASP A 100 0.02 9.57 -4.24
C ASP A 100 -1.36 10.03 -4.75
N LYS A 101 -2.00 9.24 -5.61
CA LYS A 101 -3.30 9.55 -6.23
C LYS A 101 -4.51 9.01 -5.46
N MET A 102 -4.31 8.26 -4.40
CA MET A 102 -5.40 7.73 -3.57
C MET A 102 -6.28 8.85 -3.03
N ASN A 103 -7.57 8.57 -2.95
CA ASN A 103 -8.52 9.43 -2.26
C ASN A 103 -8.36 9.34 -0.73
N GLU A 104 -9.00 10.24 0.01
CA GLU A 104 -8.89 10.34 1.47
C GLU A 104 -9.40 9.09 2.20
N ALA A 105 -10.48 8.47 1.70
CA ALA A 105 -11.05 7.26 2.29
C ALA A 105 -10.10 6.08 2.17
N ASP A 106 -9.46 5.91 1.00
CA ASP A 106 -8.47 4.85 0.77
C ASP A 106 -7.21 5.07 1.60
N ARG A 107 -6.76 6.32 1.74
CA ARG A 107 -5.63 6.66 2.62
C ARG A 107 -5.92 6.30 4.08
N SER A 108 -7.11 6.59 4.58
CA SER A 108 -7.53 6.23 5.93
C SER A 108 -7.54 4.71 6.14
N SER A 109 -8.10 3.97 5.18
CA SER A 109 -8.13 2.51 5.22
C SER A 109 -6.74 1.89 5.13
N MET A 110 -5.84 2.49 4.34
CA MET A 110 -4.43 2.09 4.30
C MET A 110 -3.74 2.25 5.64
N HIS A 111 -4.04 3.33 6.37
CA HIS A 111 -3.53 3.53 7.72
C HIS A 111 -3.91 2.37 8.65
N GLU A 112 -5.21 2.02 8.69
CA GLU A 112 -5.71 0.92 9.51
C GLU A 112 -5.06 -0.41 9.10
N ALA A 113 -5.03 -0.69 7.79
CA ALA A 113 -4.45 -1.93 7.26
C ALA A 113 -2.96 -2.09 7.60
N MET A 114 -2.15 -1.04 7.42
CA MET A 114 -0.71 -1.10 7.68
C MET A 114 -0.38 -1.14 9.17
N GLU A 115 -1.20 -0.52 10.03
CA GLU A 115 -0.96 -0.46 11.46
C GLU A 115 -1.53 -1.67 12.19
N GLN A 116 -2.81 -1.95 11.98
CA GLN A 116 -3.55 -2.98 12.73
C GLN A 116 -3.56 -4.32 12.02
N GLN A 117 -3.15 -4.37 10.75
CA GLN A 117 -3.23 -5.55 9.89
C GLN A 117 -4.66 -6.10 9.76
N THR A 118 -5.63 -5.22 9.87
CA THR A 118 -7.07 -5.48 9.72
C THR A 118 -7.74 -4.29 9.06
N ILE A 119 -8.90 -4.53 8.45
CA ILE A 119 -9.79 -3.51 7.93
C ILE A 119 -11.18 -3.78 8.47
N SER A 120 -11.78 -2.75 9.07
CA SER A 120 -13.13 -2.81 9.62
C SER A 120 -14.13 -2.24 8.63
N ILE A 121 -15.19 -2.99 8.34
CA ILE A 121 -16.27 -2.58 7.44
C ILE A 121 -17.58 -2.62 8.18
N SER A 122 -18.30 -1.49 8.12
CA SER A 122 -19.66 -1.36 8.62
C SER A 122 -20.51 -0.69 7.55
N LYS A 123 -21.07 -1.49 6.64
CA LYS A 123 -21.92 -1.01 5.53
C LYS A 123 -23.08 -1.96 5.26
N ALA A 124 -24.24 -1.40 4.92
CA ALA A 124 -25.44 -2.17 4.52
C ALA A 124 -25.86 -3.26 5.51
N GLY A 125 -25.66 -3.04 6.82
CA GLY A 125 -25.96 -4.03 7.86
C GLY A 125 -24.91 -5.12 8.04
N ILE A 126 -23.83 -5.09 7.26
CA ILE A 126 -22.70 -6.03 7.41
C ILE A 126 -21.64 -5.35 8.27
N ASN A 127 -21.29 -5.99 9.38
CA ASN A 127 -20.16 -5.62 10.22
C ASN A 127 -19.12 -6.74 10.14
N ALA A 128 -17.97 -6.45 9.58
CA ALA A 128 -16.89 -7.43 9.41
C ALA A 128 -15.52 -6.79 9.69
N SER A 129 -14.63 -7.56 10.28
CA SER A 129 -13.21 -7.24 10.37
C SER A 129 -12.43 -8.24 9.52
N LEU A 130 -11.74 -7.75 8.51
CA LEU A 130 -10.98 -8.54 7.56
C LEU A 130 -9.49 -8.42 7.85
N ARG A 131 -8.77 -9.52 7.72
CA ARG A 131 -7.31 -9.53 7.93
C ARG A 131 -6.58 -9.05 6.68
N THR A 132 -5.54 -8.22 6.90
CA THR A 132 -4.69 -7.64 5.86
C THR A 132 -3.22 -7.69 6.29
N ARG A 133 -2.77 -8.89 6.71
CA ARG A 133 -1.39 -9.15 7.11
C ARG A 133 -0.54 -9.33 5.86
N CYS A 134 -0.24 -8.26 5.18
CA CYS A 134 0.53 -8.28 3.94
C CYS A 134 1.67 -7.24 3.98
N ALA A 135 2.74 -7.53 3.28
CA ALA A 135 3.73 -6.53 2.95
C ALA A 135 3.14 -5.54 1.92
N VAL A 136 3.46 -4.28 2.04
CA VAL A 136 3.03 -3.25 1.09
C VAL A 136 4.23 -2.73 0.32
N LEU A 137 4.18 -2.83 -1.01
CA LEU A 137 5.12 -2.21 -1.92
C LEU A 137 4.38 -1.11 -2.68
N ALA A 138 4.68 0.14 -2.40
CA ALA A 138 4.00 1.27 -3.01
C ALA A 138 4.93 2.07 -3.92
N ALA A 139 4.38 2.65 -4.98
CA ALA A 139 5.06 3.62 -5.82
C ALA A 139 4.31 4.94 -5.84
N ALA A 140 5.06 6.04 -5.74
CA ALA A 140 4.52 7.39 -5.77
C ALA A 140 5.38 8.32 -6.62
N ASN A 141 4.76 9.36 -7.17
CA ASN A 141 5.41 10.44 -7.88
C ASN A 141 5.47 11.71 -7.02
N PRO A 142 6.42 12.62 -7.27
CA PRO A 142 6.44 13.92 -6.61
C PRO A 142 5.26 14.80 -7.05
N LYS A 143 4.88 15.78 -6.22
CA LYS A 143 3.75 16.70 -6.46
C LYS A 143 3.85 17.44 -7.79
N SER A 144 5.06 17.90 -8.14
CA SER A 144 5.35 18.67 -9.37
C SER A 144 5.55 17.75 -10.60
N GLY A 145 5.43 16.43 -10.44
CA GLY A 145 5.71 15.45 -11.49
C GLY A 145 7.19 15.11 -11.65
N ARG A 146 8.12 15.92 -11.12
CA ARG A 146 9.56 15.65 -11.06
C ARG A 146 10.13 16.15 -9.74
N PHE A 147 11.18 15.48 -9.26
CA PHE A 147 11.91 15.98 -8.11
C PHE A 147 12.75 17.22 -8.49
N GLU A 148 12.69 18.23 -7.64
CA GLU A 148 13.54 19.42 -7.70
C GLU A 148 14.79 19.22 -6.85
N PRO A 149 15.89 19.95 -7.13
CA PRO A 149 17.09 19.90 -6.29
C PRO A 149 16.76 20.19 -4.81
N VAL A 150 17.40 19.46 -3.92
CA VAL A 150 17.18 19.60 -2.46
C VAL A 150 17.59 20.98 -1.94
N SER A 151 18.52 21.65 -2.65
CA SER A 151 18.89 23.04 -2.38
C SER A 151 17.72 24.01 -2.43
N ASP A 152 16.73 23.72 -3.27
CA ASP A 152 15.62 24.62 -3.57
C ASP A 152 14.37 24.26 -2.77
N THR A 153 14.07 22.96 -2.68
CA THR A 153 12.87 22.47 -1.98
C THR A 153 13.16 21.17 -1.23
N PRO A 154 12.89 21.09 0.09
CA PRO A 154 13.09 19.86 0.85
C PRO A 154 12.26 18.70 0.29
N PHE A 155 12.78 17.47 0.30
CA PHE A 155 12.08 16.28 -0.21
C PHE A 155 10.69 16.11 0.40
N THR A 156 10.53 16.38 1.69
CA THR A 156 9.24 16.25 2.38
C THR A 156 8.16 17.16 1.83
N ALA A 157 8.53 18.34 1.33
CA ALA A 157 7.59 19.28 0.73
C ALA A 157 7.16 18.85 -0.68
N GLN A 158 7.99 18.07 -1.37
CA GLN A 158 7.74 17.59 -2.72
C GLN A 158 6.81 16.34 -2.77
N ILE A 159 6.45 15.78 -1.62
CA ILE A 159 5.67 14.56 -1.50
C ILE A 159 4.20 14.88 -1.21
N ASN A 160 3.27 14.23 -1.93
CA ASN A 160 1.84 14.35 -1.68
C ASN A 160 1.30 13.22 -0.78
N LEU A 161 1.99 12.94 0.31
CA LEU A 161 1.55 11.97 1.30
C LEU A 161 1.59 12.60 2.69
N ALA A 162 0.59 12.30 3.51
CA ALA A 162 0.56 12.78 4.89
C ALA A 162 1.69 12.12 5.72
N PRO A 163 2.37 12.88 6.61
CA PRO A 163 3.46 12.35 7.43
C PRO A 163 3.11 11.06 8.19
N PRO A 164 1.90 10.89 8.76
CA PRO A 164 1.53 9.64 9.42
C PRO A 164 1.57 8.42 8.49
N LEU A 165 1.20 8.57 7.22
CA LEU A 165 1.24 7.48 6.25
C LEU A 165 2.68 7.14 5.84
N ILE A 166 3.51 8.16 5.66
CA ILE A 166 4.94 7.99 5.36
C ILE A 166 5.65 7.22 6.48
N SER A 167 5.30 7.50 7.75
CA SER A 167 5.92 6.85 8.91
C SER A 167 5.59 5.35 9.04
N ARG A 168 4.64 4.83 8.26
CA ARG A 168 4.30 3.39 8.22
C ARG A 168 5.20 2.58 7.31
N PHE A 169 5.96 3.24 6.44
CA PHE A 169 6.93 2.56 5.59
C PHE A 169 8.26 2.38 6.33
N ASP A 170 8.78 1.17 6.27
CA ASP A 170 10.06 0.81 6.91
C ASP A 170 11.24 1.27 6.05
N ILE A 171 11.07 1.27 4.72
CA ILE A 171 12.09 1.67 3.75
C ILE A 171 11.46 2.59 2.71
N ILE A 172 12.11 3.73 2.48
CA ILE A 172 11.70 4.66 1.44
C ILE A 172 12.89 4.86 0.49
N TRP A 173 12.67 4.53 -0.77
CA TRP A 173 13.67 4.74 -1.82
C TRP A 173 13.30 5.92 -2.70
N PHE A 174 14.26 6.82 -2.86
CA PHE A 174 14.17 7.93 -3.80
C PHE A 174 14.95 7.56 -5.06
N ASN A 175 14.24 7.38 -6.16
CA ASN A 175 14.82 7.14 -7.48
C ASN A 175 14.77 8.44 -8.28
N VAL A 176 15.77 9.29 -8.06
CA VAL A 176 15.94 10.58 -8.72
C VAL A 176 17.14 10.52 -9.66
N PRO A 177 17.14 11.27 -10.77
CA PRO A 177 18.31 11.38 -11.63
C PRO A 177 19.54 11.84 -10.84
N ALA A 178 20.72 11.29 -11.16
CA ALA A 178 21.96 11.57 -10.43
C ALA A 178 22.35 13.07 -10.41
N MET A 179 21.81 13.88 -11.31
CA MET A 179 22.01 15.33 -11.35
C MET A 179 21.27 16.11 -10.25
N ILE A 180 20.39 15.47 -9.48
CA ILE A 180 19.56 16.12 -8.44
C ILE A 180 20.11 15.81 -7.05
N LEU A 181 21.00 14.84 -6.92
CA LEU A 181 21.69 14.53 -5.68
C LEU A 181 22.86 15.51 -5.45
N PRO A 182 23.07 16.03 -4.23
CA PRO A 182 24.19 16.90 -3.91
C PRO A 182 25.53 16.19 -4.06
#